data_ae11854508dd917aa4321fb62924d0fc
#
_entry.id   ae11854508dd917aa4321fb62924d0fc
#
_cell.length_a   1.000
_cell.length_b   1.000
_cell.length_c   1.000
_cell.angle_alpha   90.00
_cell.angle_beta   90.00
_cell.angle_gamma   90.00
#
_symmetry.space_group_name_H-M   'P 1'
#
loop_
_entity.id
_entity.type
_entity.pdbx_description
1 polymer ?
#
loop_
_entity_poly.entity_id
_entity_poly.type
_entity_poly.pdbx_seq_one_letter_code
_entity_poly.pdbx_strand_id
1 'polypeptide(L)'
;DGSGTVAMLEIAQAFKQASKKGKGPKRSIVFLHVTGEEKGLLGSAYYADNPIYPLENTVTNLNLDMIGRIDPTRKGDKREYIYIIGSDHDSQDLHNLSEQTNLETVNLDLDYRYNAKDDPNRFYYRSDHYNFAKNGIPIIFYFSGTHPDYHLPSDTPDKIEYDLLELRSKLVFYTAWNIANRDERIKVDPKPEVKKFEVDKDILDGYAGNYGAEGIPLKIGVFIRDNNLFIEVMSQAVQLDALADDVFGSEAMGLKITFDTENGTMEFKQGPYNIKLKRE
;
A
#
# COMPACT_ATOMS: atom_id res chain seq x y z
N ASP A 1 -10.85 -5.95 7.07
CA ASP A 1 -11.69 -5.93 5.86
C ASP A 1 -12.39 -7.27 5.62
N GLY A 2 -13.74 -7.30 5.74
CA GLY A 2 -14.56 -8.50 5.49
C GLY A 2 -14.81 -8.74 3.99
N SER A 3 -15.04 -7.68 3.23
CA SER A 3 -15.42 -7.78 1.81
C SER A 3 -14.28 -8.31 0.93
N GLY A 4 -13.06 -7.83 1.11
CA GLY A 4 -11.89 -8.35 0.40
C GLY A 4 -11.57 -9.79 0.81
N THR A 5 -11.67 -10.10 2.10
CA THR A 5 -11.44 -11.46 2.63
C THR A 5 -12.38 -12.49 2.00
N VAL A 6 -13.69 -12.23 1.96
CA VAL A 6 -14.66 -13.18 1.38
C VAL A 6 -14.54 -13.24 -0.14
N ALA A 7 -14.27 -12.12 -0.82
CA ALA A 7 -14.03 -12.09 -2.26
C ALA A 7 -12.83 -12.99 -2.63
N MET A 8 -11.76 -12.92 -1.86
CA MET A 8 -10.57 -13.74 -2.10
C MET A 8 -10.86 -15.24 -1.92
N LEU A 9 -11.71 -15.64 -0.96
CA LEU A 9 -12.14 -17.03 -0.80
C LEU A 9 -12.95 -17.52 -2.01
N GLU A 10 -13.87 -16.70 -2.54
CA GLU A 10 -14.65 -17.02 -3.73
C GLU A 10 -13.75 -17.14 -4.98
N ILE A 11 -12.80 -16.23 -5.15
CA ILE A 11 -11.80 -16.28 -6.23
C ILE A 11 -10.95 -17.56 -6.12
N ALA A 12 -10.49 -17.92 -4.91
CA ALA A 12 -9.74 -19.15 -4.69
C ALA A 12 -10.55 -20.40 -5.05
N GLN A 13 -11.85 -20.42 -4.68
CA GLN A 13 -12.76 -21.50 -5.04
C GLN A 13 -12.89 -21.62 -6.56
N ALA A 14 -13.05 -20.52 -7.28
CA ALA A 14 -13.16 -20.50 -8.75
C ALA A 14 -11.90 -21.07 -9.40
N PHE A 15 -10.71 -20.66 -8.99
CA PHE A 15 -9.44 -21.24 -9.47
C PHE A 15 -9.33 -22.73 -9.15
N LYS A 16 -9.72 -23.14 -7.94
CA LYS A 16 -9.70 -24.56 -7.57
C LYS A 16 -10.66 -25.41 -8.42
N GLN A 17 -11.83 -24.88 -8.73
CA GLN A 17 -12.78 -25.56 -9.62
C GLN A 17 -12.25 -25.69 -11.04
N ALA A 18 -11.63 -24.62 -11.58
CA ALA A 18 -10.98 -24.67 -12.90
C ALA A 18 -9.85 -25.70 -12.94
N SER A 19 -9.00 -25.72 -11.91
CA SER A 19 -7.92 -26.70 -11.77
C SER A 19 -8.43 -28.15 -11.74
N LYS A 20 -9.49 -28.44 -10.98
CA LYS A 20 -10.12 -29.79 -10.95
C LYS A 20 -10.64 -30.23 -12.31
N LYS A 21 -10.99 -29.29 -13.19
CA LYS A 21 -11.45 -29.57 -14.57
C LYS A 21 -10.30 -29.62 -15.58
N GLY A 22 -9.04 -29.63 -15.13
CA GLY A 22 -7.86 -29.61 -15.99
C GLY A 22 -7.61 -28.28 -16.71
N LYS A 23 -8.26 -27.20 -16.25
CA LYS A 23 -8.13 -25.84 -16.79
C LYS A 23 -7.56 -24.90 -15.76
N GLY A 24 -6.60 -25.35 -14.96
CA GLY A 24 -5.94 -24.53 -13.94
C GLY A 24 -5.00 -23.48 -14.55
N PRO A 25 -4.57 -22.49 -13.76
CA PRO A 25 -3.62 -21.49 -14.20
C PRO A 25 -2.24 -22.13 -14.49
N LYS A 26 -1.49 -21.55 -15.43
CA LYS A 26 -0.11 -21.97 -15.75
C LYS A 26 0.88 -21.60 -14.64
N ARG A 27 0.68 -20.43 -13.98
CA ARG A 27 1.46 -19.99 -12.83
C ARG A 27 0.74 -20.31 -11.53
N SER A 28 1.50 -20.55 -10.47
CA SER A 28 0.96 -20.65 -9.11
C SER A 28 0.34 -19.34 -8.67
N ILE A 29 -0.73 -19.44 -7.90
CA ILE A 29 -1.38 -18.31 -7.24
C ILE A 29 -1.33 -18.54 -5.73
N VAL A 30 -0.88 -17.54 -5.00
CA VAL A 30 -0.89 -17.53 -3.53
C VAL A 30 -2.06 -16.67 -3.09
N PHE A 31 -2.97 -17.25 -2.34
CA PHE A 31 -4.04 -16.52 -1.64
C PHE A 31 -3.54 -16.21 -0.24
N LEU A 32 -3.24 -14.96 0.01
CA LEU A 32 -2.55 -14.51 1.21
C LEU A 32 -3.47 -13.65 2.08
N HIS A 33 -3.94 -14.22 3.18
CA HIS A 33 -4.65 -13.51 4.24
C HIS A 33 -3.62 -13.17 5.32
N VAL A 34 -3.43 -11.90 5.60
CA VAL A 34 -2.46 -11.41 6.58
C VAL A 34 -3.15 -10.79 7.78
N THR A 35 -2.45 -10.69 8.91
CA THR A 35 -2.96 -10.12 10.14
C THR A 35 -2.33 -8.76 10.44
N GLY A 36 -3.01 -7.95 11.28
CA GLY A 36 -2.45 -6.74 11.83
C GLY A 36 -2.27 -5.61 10.81
N GLU A 37 -3.09 -5.57 9.76
CA GLU A 37 -3.11 -4.49 8.77
C GLU A 37 -3.33 -3.15 9.47
N GLU A 38 -4.37 -3.04 10.31
CA GLU A 38 -4.75 -1.86 11.11
C GLU A 38 -3.71 -1.44 12.18
N LYS A 39 -2.67 -2.24 12.36
CA LYS A 39 -1.56 -1.98 13.30
C LYS A 39 -0.25 -1.61 12.61
N GLY A 40 -0.34 -1.25 11.33
CA GLY A 40 0.80 -0.85 10.51
C GLY A 40 1.27 -1.94 9.56
N LEU A 41 0.34 -2.66 8.91
CA LEU A 41 0.60 -3.64 7.86
C LEU A 41 1.51 -4.78 8.31
N LEU A 42 1.39 -5.22 9.58
CA LEU A 42 2.36 -6.11 10.23
C LEU A 42 2.50 -7.46 9.51
N GLY A 43 1.38 -8.06 9.10
CA GLY A 43 1.39 -9.38 8.48
C GLY A 43 2.01 -9.37 7.08
N SER A 44 1.70 -8.39 6.25
CA SER A 44 2.29 -8.24 4.92
C SER A 44 3.77 -7.84 5.00
N ALA A 45 4.16 -7.00 5.97
CA ALA A 45 5.55 -6.70 6.23
C ALA A 45 6.34 -7.96 6.61
N TYR A 46 5.81 -8.75 7.54
CA TYR A 46 6.45 -10.01 7.93
C TYR A 46 6.59 -10.96 6.75
N TYR A 47 5.54 -11.09 5.91
CA TYR A 47 5.61 -11.95 4.71
C TYR A 47 6.66 -11.44 3.72
N ALA A 48 6.75 -10.14 3.50
CA ALA A 48 7.74 -9.56 2.60
C ALA A 48 9.18 -9.77 3.09
N ASP A 49 9.40 -9.72 4.41
CA ASP A 49 10.71 -9.97 5.02
C ASP A 49 11.04 -11.48 5.14
N ASN A 50 10.02 -12.34 5.24
CA ASN A 50 10.15 -13.79 5.42
C ASN A 50 9.24 -14.54 4.41
N PRO A 51 9.44 -14.38 3.11
CA PRO A 51 8.53 -14.91 2.10
C PRO A 51 8.63 -16.43 1.99
N ILE A 52 7.46 -17.12 1.92
CA ILE A 52 7.43 -18.58 1.67
C ILE A 52 7.99 -18.90 0.28
N TYR A 53 7.75 -18.03 -0.68
CA TYR A 53 8.34 -18.07 -2.02
C TYR A 53 9.16 -16.81 -2.24
N PRO A 54 10.39 -16.91 -2.80
CA PRO A 54 11.25 -15.74 -3.02
C PRO A 54 10.52 -14.61 -3.75
N LEU A 55 10.67 -13.36 -3.27
CA LEU A 55 9.95 -12.21 -3.83
C LEU A 55 10.29 -11.96 -5.30
N GLU A 56 11.52 -12.27 -5.73
CA GLU A 56 11.93 -12.18 -7.13
C GLU A 56 11.11 -13.10 -8.05
N ASN A 57 10.48 -14.15 -7.52
CA ASN A 57 9.57 -15.03 -8.25
C ASN A 57 8.11 -14.55 -8.21
N THR A 58 7.80 -13.54 -7.41
CA THR A 58 6.47 -12.94 -7.37
C THR A 58 6.28 -12.01 -8.55
N VAL A 59 5.27 -12.29 -9.39
CA VAL A 59 5.02 -11.56 -10.64
C VAL A 59 4.29 -10.25 -10.36
N THR A 60 3.29 -10.28 -9.49
CA THR A 60 2.46 -9.14 -9.09
C THR A 60 1.72 -9.45 -7.80
N ASN A 61 1.26 -8.42 -7.12
CA ASN A 61 0.29 -8.51 -6.03
C ASN A 61 -1.02 -7.82 -6.46
N LEU A 62 -2.14 -8.50 -6.25
CA LEU A 62 -3.49 -7.97 -6.44
C LEU A 62 -4.14 -7.88 -5.07
N ASN A 63 -4.29 -6.67 -4.55
CA ASN A 63 -4.80 -6.41 -3.22
C ASN A 63 -6.27 -6.04 -3.26
N LEU A 64 -7.07 -6.68 -2.44
CA LEU A 64 -8.50 -6.42 -2.31
C LEU A 64 -8.77 -5.91 -0.89
N ASP A 65 -9.10 -4.64 -0.77
CA ASP A 65 -9.44 -4.06 0.51
C ASP A 65 -10.59 -3.08 0.35
N MET A 66 -11.66 -3.28 1.15
CA MET A 66 -12.88 -2.47 1.11
C MET A 66 -13.52 -2.38 -0.28
N ILE A 67 -13.92 -3.51 -0.85
CA ILE A 67 -14.54 -3.57 -2.19
C ILE A 67 -16.06 -3.82 -2.15
N GLY A 68 -16.69 -3.81 -0.96
CA GLY A 68 -18.11 -4.17 -0.76
C GLY A 68 -19.07 -3.00 -0.67
N ARG A 69 -18.62 -1.76 -0.64
CA ARG A 69 -19.45 -0.58 -0.41
C ARG A 69 -19.34 0.44 -1.56
N ILE A 70 -20.05 1.54 -1.44
CA ILE A 70 -20.01 2.69 -2.36
C ILE A 70 -19.45 3.90 -1.60
N ASP A 71 -18.54 4.63 -2.26
CA ASP A 71 -18.07 5.94 -1.79
C ASP A 71 -19.11 7.01 -2.07
N PRO A 72 -19.73 7.62 -1.04
CA PRO A 72 -20.72 8.66 -1.23
C PRO A 72 -20.14 9.97 -1.79
N THR A 73 -18.81 10.11 -1.80
CA THR A 73 -18.11 11.31 -2.32
C THR A 73 -17.70 11.17 -3.79
N ARG A 74 -17.95 9.99 -4.39
CA ARG A 74 -17.63 9.76 -5.79
C ARG A 74 -18.46 10.66 -6.71
N LYS A 75 -17.82 11.23 -7.73
CA LYS A 75 -18.45 12.15 -8.69
C LYS A 75 -18.85 11.49 -10.00
N GLY A 76 -18.57 10.21 -10.20
CA GLY A 76 -18.95 9.48 -11.42
C GLY A 76 -20.43 9.07 -11.41
N ASP A 77 -21.04 8.98 -12.59
CA ASP A 77 -22.46 8.66 -12.76
C ASP A 77 -22.77 7.15 -12.68
N LYS A 78 -21.78 6.31 -12.95
CA LYS A 78 -21.95 4.85 -12.92
C LYS A 78 -21.81 4.31 -11.50
N ARG A 79 -22.78 3.50 -11.06
CA ARG A 79 -22.74 2.76 -9.80
C ARG A 79 -21.71 1.62 -9.85
N GLU A 80 -21.53 1.02 -11.03
CA GLU A 80 -20.61 -0.08 -11.30
C GLU A 80 -19.19 0.45 -11.53
N TYR A 81 -18.46 0.72 -10.45
CA TYR A 81 -17.11 1.26 -10.48
C TYR A 81 -16.19 0.54 -9.50
N ILE A 82 -14.89 0.76 -9.67
CA ILE A 82 -13.86 0.44 -8.70
C ILE A 82 -12.70 1.43 -8.83
N TYR A 83 -12.12 1.85 -7.71
CA TYR A 83 -10.86 2.57 -7.72
C TYR A 83 -9.71 1.61 -7.97
N ILE A 84 -8.82 1.99 -8.88
CA ILE A 84 -7.60 1.28 -9.22
C ILE A 84 -6.42 2.15 -8.77
N ILE A 85 -5.60 1.61 -7.88
CA ILE A 85 -4.48 2.34 -7.30
C ILE A 85 -3.19 1.55 -7.55
N GLY A 86 -2.16 2.23 -8.03
CA GLY A 86 -0.80 1.70 -8.21
C GLY A 86 -0.57 0.86 -9.45
N SER A 87 -1.58 0.61 -10.30
CA SER A 87 -1.46 -0.31 -11.44
C SER A 87 -0.39 0.10 -12.46
N ASP A 88 -0.15 1.40 -12.63
CA ASP A 88 0.81 2.01 -13.56
C ASP A 88 2.07 2.56 -12.86
N HIS A 89 2.18 2.44 -11.54
CA HIS A 89 3.31 3.00 -10.79
C HIS A 89 4.63 2.28 -11.11
N ASP A 90 4.57 0.98 -11.31
CA ASP A 90 5.74 0.12 -11.51
C ASP A 90 5.65 -0.72 -12.79
N SER A 91 4.50 -0.70 -13.49
CA SER A 91 4.30 -1.54 -14.68
C SER A 91 3.15 -1.02 -15.56
N GLN A 92 3.49 -0.38 -16.65
CA GLN A 92 2.51 -0.05 -17.68
C GLN A 92 1.91 -1.31 -18.33
N ASP A 93 2.67 -2.43 -18.37
CA ASP A 93 2.19 -3.72 -18.88
C ASP A 93 1.06 -4.27 -18.00
N LEU A 94 1.19 -4.20 -16.68
CA LEU A 94 0.12 -4.61 -15.74
C LEU A 94 -1.12 -3.73 -15.87
N HIS A 95 -0.91 -2.41 -15.96
CA HIS A 95 -1.99 -1.45 -16.16
C HIS A 95 -2.78 -1.74 -17.42
N ASN A 96 -2.11 -1.87 -18.56
CA ASN A 96 -2.75 -2.16 -19.84
C ASN A 96 -3.49 -3.52 -19.85
N LEU A 97 -2.91 -4.54 -19.21
CA LEU A 97 -3.57 -5.83 -19.03
C LEU A 97 -4.85 -5.70 -18.20
N SER A 98 -4.82 -4.93 -17.13
CA SER A 98 -6.00 -4.70 -16.27
C SER A 98 -7.12 -3.98 -17.02
N GLU A 99 -6.77 -2.90 -17.75
CA GLU A 99 -7.71 -2.15 -18.60
C GLU A 99 -8.37 -3.05 -19.65
N GLN A 100 -7.55 -3.79 -20.41
CA GLN A 100 -8.04 -4.71 -21.44
C GLN A 100 -8.94 -5.80 -20.84
N THR A 101 -8.52 -6.38 -19.70
CA THR A 101 -9.31 -7.40 -19.01
C THR A 101 -10.67 -6.85 -18.60
N ASN A 102 -10.72 -5.64 -18.03
CA ASN A 102 -11.98 -5.02 -17.67
C ASN A 102 -12.90 -4.81 -18.87
N LEU A 103 -12.36 -4.27 -19.95
CA LEU A 103 -13.11 -4.00 -21.19
C LEU A 103 -13.71 -5.28 -21.79
N GLU A 104 -12.96 -6.39 -21.75
CA GLU A 104 -13.36 -7.67 -22.34
C GLU A 104 -14.31 -8.49 -21.45
N THR A 105 -14.44 -8.14 -20.16
CA THR A 105 -15.16 -8.98 -19.19
C THR A 105 -16.29 -8.26 -18.48
N VAL A 106 -16.00 -7.47 -17.46
CA VAL A 106 -17.01 -6.88 -16.56
C VAL A 106 -17.39 -5.44 -16.91
N ASN A 107 -16.51 -4.73 -17.59
CA ASN A 107 -16.70 -3.36 -18.07
C ASN A 107 -17.13 -2.39 -16.95
N LEU A 108 -16.49 -2.48 -15.77
CA LEU A 108 -16.62 -1.53 -14.68
C LEU A 108 -16.06 -0.16 -15.10
N ASP A 109 -16.52 0.91 -14.49
CA ASP A 109 -15.85 2.20 -14.53
C ASP A 109 -14.60 2.16 -13.66
N LEU A 110 -13.42 2.08 -14.28
CA LEU A 110 -12.13 2.10 -13.57
C LEU A 110 -11.80 3.55 -13.21
N ASP A 111 -11.83 3.86 -11.93
CA ASP A 111 -11.66 5.21 -11.44
C ASP A 111 -10.26 5.36 -10.82
N TYR A 112 -9.46 6.29 -11.33
CA TYR A 112 -8.08 6.53 -10.92
C TYR A 112 -7.92 7.73 -9.98
N ARG A 113 -9.01 8.18 -9.36
CA ARG A 113 -9.03 9.35 -8.47
C ARG A 113 -7.93 9.33 -7.42
N TYR A 114 -7.63 8.17 -6.87
CA TYR A 114 -6.67 7.99 -5.78
C TYR A 114 -5.32 7.41 -6.23
N ASN A 115 -5.10 7.34 -7.54
CA ASN A 115 -3.87 6.77 -8.11
C ASN A 115 -2.71 7.78 -8.20
N ALA A 116 -2.97 9.08 -8.06
CA ALA A 116 -1.92 10.08 -8.12
C ALA A 116 -0.89 9.88 -6.98
N LYS A 117 0.40 10.01 -7.31
CA LYS A 117 1.50 9.84 -6.32
C LYS A 117 1.43 10.85 -5.17
N ASP A 118 0.82 12.00 -5.42
CA ASP A 118 0.57 13.08 -4.47
C ASP A 118 -0.87 13.07 -3.90
N ASP A 119 -1.59 11.96 -4.01
CA ASP A 119 -2.92 11.82 -3.40
C ASP A 119 -2.87 12.22 -1.92
N PRO A 120 -3.65 13.25 -1.51
CA PRO A 120 -3.63 13.72 -0.13
C PRO A 120 -4.11 12.67 0.88
N ASN A 121 -4.92 11.70 0.45
CA ASN A 121 -5.37 10.58 1.29
C ASN A 121 -4.30 9.51 1.46
N ARG A 122 -3.30 9.48 0.57
CA ARG A 122 -2.17 8.53 0.57
C ARG A 122 -2.60 7.07 0.58
N PHE A 123 -3.70 6.73 -0.09
CA PHE A 123 -4.24 5.36 -0.10
C PHE A 123 -3.24 4.33 -0.64
N TYR A 124 -2.36 4.70 -1.57
CA TYR A 124 -1.29 3.83 -2.06
C TYR A 124 -0.41 3.23 -0.95
N TYR A 125 -0.30 3.88 0.20
CA TYR A 125 0.56 3.47 1.32
C TYR A 125 -0.22 2.79 2.46
N ARG A 126 -1.54 2.65 2.33
CA ARG A 126 -2.42 2.39 3.48
C ARG A 126 -3.03 0.98 3.48
N SER A 127 -2.57 0.07 2.64
CA SER A 127 -3.00 -1.33 2.67
C SER A 127 -1.84 -2.27 2.34
N ASP A 128 -2.02 -3.54 2.49
CA ASP A 128 -1.00 -4.60 2.47
C ASP A 128 -0.17 -4.69 1.18
N HIS A 129 -0.69 -4.22 0.05
CA HIS A 129 0.03 -4.15 -1.22
C HIS A 129 1.32 -3.33 -1.15
N TYR A 130 1.37 -2.34 -0.25
CA TYR A 130 2.54 -1.46 -0.16
C TYR A 130 3.82 -2.22 0.22
N ASN A 131 3.72 -3.24 1.06
CA ASN A 131 4.87 -4.07 1.41
C ASN A 131 5.42 -4.88 0.23
N PHE A 132 4.63 -5.14 -0.81
CA PHE A 132 5.08 -5.70 -2.08
C PHE A 132 5.64 -4.62 -3.00
N ALA A 133 4.93 -3.50 -3.14
CA ALA A 133 5.33 -2.38 -4.00
C ALA A 133 6.70 -1.81 -3.63
N LYS A 134 6.98 -1.60 -2.33
CA LYS A 134 8.29 -1.11 -1.86
C LYS A 134 9.45 -2.08 -2.18
N ASN A 135 9.14 -3.36 -2.42
CA ASN A 135 10.10 -4.38 -2.87
C ASN A 135 10.15 -4.53 -4.40
N GLY A 136 9.57 -3.59 -5.15
CA GLY A 136 9.63 -3.56 -6.61
C GLY A 136 8.72 -4.56 -7.31
N ILE A 137 7.71 -5.09 -6.61
CA ILE A 137 6.70 -5.96 -7.19
C ILE A 137 5.54 -5.08 -7.68
N PRO A 138 5.18 -5.13 -8.98
CA PRO A 138 4.02 -4.41 -9.49
C PRO A 138 2.75 -4.82 -8.76
N ILE A 139 1.88 -3.87 -8.45
CA ILE A 139 0.66 -4.12 -7.69
C ILE A 139 -0.57 -3.52 -8.37
N ILE A 140 -1.73 -4.03 -8.00
CA ILE A 140 -3.00 -3.32 -8.14
C ILE A 140 -3.71 -3.36 -6.79
N PHE A 141 -4.07 -2.20 -6.28
CA PHE A 141 -4.95 -2.09 -5.14
C PHE A 141 -6.36 -1.75 -5.61
N TYR A 142 -7.26 -2.70 -5.42
CA TYR A 142 -8.69 -2.60 -5.70
C TYR A 142 -9.41 -2.08 -4.46
N PHE A 143 -10.09 -0.94 -4.62
CA PHE A 143 -10.71 -0.21 -3.53
C PHE A 143 -12.05 0.39 -3.97
N SER A 144 -13.05 0.45 -3.12
CA SER A 144 -14.32 1.08 -3.47
C SER A 144 -14.59 2.40 -2.76
N GLY A 145 -13.63 2.88 -1.99
CA GLY A 145 -13.71 4.12 -1.23
C GLY A 145 -14.14 3.93 0.21
N THR A 146 -14.04 5.01 0.96
CA THR A 146 -14.53 5.06 2.34
C THR A 146 -16.04 5.36 2.38
N HIS A 147 -16.68 5.01 3.48
CA HIS A 147 -18.11 5.18 3.70
C HIS A 147 -18.38 5.61 5.16
N PRO A 148 -19.59 6.10 5.50
CA PRO A 148 -19.87 6.62 6.84
C PRO A 148 -19.69 5.63 7.99
N ASP A 149 -19.72 4.33 7.71
CA ASP A 149 -19.53 3.29 8.73
C ASP A 149 -18.06 2.82 8.85
N TYR A 150 -17.13 3.42 8.10
CA TYR A 150 -15.72 3.04 8.09
C TYR A 150 -15.13 3.04 9.50
N HIS A 151 -14.53 1.93 9.93
CA HIS A 151 -14.00 1.69 11.28
C HIS A 151 -15.03 1.84 12.41
N LEU A 152 -16.31 1.67 12.12
CA LEU A 152 -17.38 1.73 13.11
C LEU A 152 -18.07 0.37 13.30
N PRO A 153 -18.61 0.07 14.50
CA PRO A 153 -19.42 -1.13 14.74
C PRO A 153 -20.69 -1.23 13.88
N SER A 154 -21.09 -0.12 13.27
CA SER A 154 -22.24 -0.04 12.36
C SER A 154 -21.95 -0.58 10.96
N ASP A 155 -20.69 -0.93 10.62
CA ASP A 155 -20.35 -1.57 9.34
C ASP A 155 -20.70 -3.06 9.38
N THR A 156 -21.93 -3.35 9.03
CA THR A 156 -22.54 -4.67 9.13
C THR A 156 -22.74 -5.32 7.75
N PRO A 157 -22.80 -6.68 7.66
CA PRO A 157 -22.90 -7.38 6.37
C PRO A 157 -24.13 -7.02 5.53
N ASP A 158 -25.24 -6.63 6.14
CA ASP A 158 -26.47 -6.22 5.46
C ASP A 158 -26.31 -4.92 4.63
N LYS A 159 -25.25 -4.16 4.87
CA LYS A 159 -24.91 -2.95 4.12
C LYS A 159 -24.01 -3.18 2.91
N ILE A 160 -23.57 -4.41 2.69
CA ILE A 160 -22.73 -4.77 1.56
C ILE A 160 -23.56 -4.75 0.27
N GLU A 161 -23.03 -4.11 -0.76
CA GLU A 161 -23.54 -4.13 -2.13
C GLU A 161 -23.07 -5.42 -2.81
N TYR A 162 -23.73 -6.53 -2.56
CA TYR A 162 -23.29 -7.87 -2.99
C TYR A 162 -23.17 -8.01 -4.50
N ASP A 163 -24.02 -7.36 -5.27
CA ASP A 163 -23.94 -7.33 -6.74
C ASP A 163 -22.67 -6.63 -7.23
N LEU A 164 -22.27 -5.53 -6.59
CA LEU A 164 -21.01 -4.84 -6.89
C LEU A 164 -19.80 -5.64 -6.39
N LEU A 165 -19.89 -6.25 -5.21
CA LEU A 165 -18.84 -7.12 -4.70
C LEU A 165 -18.58 -8.28 -5.66
N GLU A 166 -19.62 -8.90 -6.22
CA GLU A 166 -19.50 -9.94 -7.24
C GLU A 166 -18.80 -9.43 -8.50
N LEU A 167 -19.22 -8.29 -9.06
CA LEU A 167 -18.62 -7.71 -10.26
C LEU A 167 -17.14 -7.37 -10.05
N ARG A 168 -16.81 -6.74 -8.93
CA ARG A 168 -15.44 -6.38 -8.56
C ARG A 168 -14.56 -7.63 -8.37
N SER A 169 -15.10 -8.65 -7.70
CA SER A 169 -14.42 -9.93 -7.54
C SER A 169 -14.17 -10.64 -8.89
N LYS A 170 -15.11 -10.55 -9.83
CA LYS A 170 -14.93 -11.06 -11.19
C LYS A 170 -13.81 -10.34 -11.93
N LEU A 171 -13.72 -9.02 -11.83
CA LEU A 171 -12.59 -8.27 -12.42
C LEU A 171 -11.25 -8.80 -11.90
N VAL A 172 -11.11 -8.92 -10.58
CA VAL A 172 -9.87 -9.42 -9.96
C VAL A 172 -9.58 -10.85 -10.40
N PHE A 173 -10.60 -11.72 -10.45
CA PHE A 173 -10.45 -13.09 -10.94
C PHE A 173 -9.92 -13.11 -12.38
N TYR A 174 -10.53 -12.36 -13.31
CA TYR A 174 -10.11 -12.34 -14.70
C TYR A 174 -8.72 -11.72 -14.89
N THR A 175 -8.39 -10.68 -14.14
CA THR A 175 -7.06 -10.08 -14.14
C THR A 175 -6.01 -11.10 -13.68
N ALA A 176 -6.25 -11.76 -12.55
CA ALA A 176 -5.38 -12.81 -12.04
C ALA A 176 -5.27 -13.99 -13.01
N TRP A 177 -6.39 -14.37 -13.65
CA TRP A 177 -6.43 -15.43 -14.66
C TRP A 177 -5.55 -15.09 -15.86
N ASN A 178 -5.67 -13.89 -16.41
CA ASN A 178 -4.91 -13.44 -17.56
C ASN A 178 -3.40 -13.37 -17.23
N ILE A 179 -3.04 -12.82 -16.06
CA ILE A 179 -1.65 -12.80 -15.58
C ILE A 179 -1.09 -14.22 -15.43
N ALA A 180 -1.85 -15.12 -14.83
CA ALA A 180 -1.39 -16.46 -14.53
C ALA A 180 -1.28 -17.37 -15.77
N ASN A 181 -1.97 -17.04 -16.85
CA ASN A 181 -2.00 -17.87 -18.08
C ASN A 181 -1.22 -17.28 -19.26
N ARG A 182 -0.80 -16.02 -19.23
CA ARG A 182 0.06 -15.46 -20.28
C ARG A 182 1.45 -16.11 -20.26
N ASP A 183 2.11 -16.15 -21.40
CA ASP A 183 3.44 -16.77 -21.50
C ASP A 183 4.53 -15.87 -20.92
N GLU A 184 4.47 -14.56 -21.17
CA GLU A 184 5.43 -13.58 -20.67
C GLU A 184 5.12 -13.15 -19.23
N ARG A 185 6.17 -12.89 -18.47
CA ARG A 185 6.05 -12.25 -17.16
C ARG A 185 5.57 -10.81 -17.34
N ILE A 186 4.86 -10.25 -16.36
CA ILE A 186 4.58 -8.81 -16.27
C ILE A 186 5.92 -8.06 -16.28
N LYS A 187 6.03 -7.07 -17.16
CA LYS A 187 7.23 -6.24 -17.28
C LYS A 187 7.20 -5.16 -16.21
N VAL A 188 8.29 -5.06 -15.47
CA VAL A 188 8.51 -3.96 -14.52
C VAL A 188 9.17 -2.81 -15.28
N ASP A 189 8.63 -1.61 -15.12
CA ASP A 189 9.20 -0.44 -15.77
C ASP A 189 10.50 -0.01 -15.06
N PRO A 190 11.50 0.46 -15.81
CA PRO A 190 12.74 0.92 -15.20
C PRO A 190 12.46 2.11 -14.27
N LYS A 191 12.89 1.99 -13.02
CA LYS A 191 12.88 3.12 -12.10
C LYS A 191 14.16 3.93 -12.27
N PRO A 192 14.10 5.27 -12.17
CA PRO A 192 15.32 6.06 -12.04
C PRO A 192 16.09 5.55 -10.80
N GLU A 193 17.40 5.39 -10.94
CA GLU A 193 18.26 5.09 -9.79
C GLU A 193 18.12 6.20 -8.76
N VAL A 194 17.41 5.93 -7.69
CA VAL A 194 17.42 6.79 -6.51
C VAL A 194 18.74 6.50 -5.81
N LYS A 195 19.69 7.44 -5.88
CA LYS A 195 20.90 7.36 -5.06
C LYS A 195 20.43 7.31 -3.60
N LYS A 196 20.62 6.15 -2.97
CA LYS A 196 20.46 6.07 -1.52
C LYS A 196 21.55 6.96 -0.91
N PHE A 197 21.11 7.92 -0.11
CA PHE A 197 22.01 8.75 0.65
C PHE A 197 22.46 7.89 1.85
N GLU A 198 23.76 7.54 1.87
CA GLU A 198 24.32 6.82 3.03
C GLU A 198 24.87 7.86 3.99
N VAL A 199 24.43 7.82 5.22
CA VAL A 199 24.91 8.71 6.29
C VAL A 199 25.75 7.87 7.24
N ASP A 200 26.95 8.35 7.56
CA ASP A 200 27.84 7.68 8.49
C ASP A 200 27.19 7.53 9.88
N LYS A 201 27.47 6.42 10.53
CA LYS A 201 26.91 6.12 11.84
C LYS A 201 27.17 7.21 12.88
N ASP A 202 28.38 7.78 12.87
CA ASP A 202 28.76 8.83 13.83
C ASP A 202 27.92 10.11 13.63
N ILE A 203 27.47 10.36 12.40
CA ILE A 203 26.55 11.46 12.10
C ILE A 203 25.15 11.12 12.57
N LEU A 204 24.68 9.88 12.34
CA LEU A 204 23.38 9.40 12.81
C LEU A 204 23.28 9.47 14.35
N ASP A 205 24.35 9.13 15.08
CA ASP A 205 24.39 9.21 16.54
C ASP A 205 24.17 10.66 17.03
N GLY A 206 24.55 11.65 16.23
CA GLY A 206 24.30 13.07 16.48
C GLY A 206 22.82 13.47 16.48
N TYR A 207 21.97 12.72 15.80
CA TYR A 207 20.53 13.01 15.72
C TYR A 207 19.71 12.31 16.82
N ALA A 208 20.23 11.24 17.42
CA ALA A 208 19.51 10.47 18.42
C ALA A 208 19.16 11.29 19.66
N GLY A 209 17.96 11.18 20.17
CA GLY A 209 17.49 11.88 21.37
C GLY A 209 15.97 12.08 21.38
N ASN A 210 15.49 12.75 22.41
CA ASN A 210 14.08 13.13 22.49
C ASN A 210 13.94 14.59 22.08
N TYR A 211 12.90 14.86 21.30
CA TYR A 211 12.61 16.20 20.78
C TYR A 211 11.19 16.60 21.18
N GLY A 212 11.05 17.81 21.66
CA GLY A 212 9.77 18.37 22.11
C GLY A 212 9.67 19.86 21.82
N ALA A 213 8.48 20.43 22.00
CA ALA A 213 8.24 21.86 21.93
C ALA A 213 7.40 22.31 23.14
N GLU A 214 7.72 23.47 23.67
CA GLU A 214 6.99 24.04 24.79
C GLU A 214 5.52 24.32 24.42
N GLY A 215 4.59 23.84 25.23
CA GLY A 215 3.15 24.02 25.01
C GLY A 215 2.53 23.03 24.01
N ILE A 216 3.31 22.11 23.44
CA ILE A 216 2.81 21.06 22.54
C ILE A 216 3.05 19.70 23.21
N PRO A 217 2.02 18.87 23.43
CA PRO A 217 2.17 17.56 24.07
C PRO A 217 2.75 16.50 23.10
N LEU A 218 3.51 16.92 22.10
CA LEU A 218 4.15 16.05 21.13
C LEU A 218 5.61 15.84 21.54
N LYS A 219 5.99 14.58 21.78
CA LYS A 219 7.37 14.15 21.95
C LYS A 219 7.71 13.14 20.88
N ILE A 220 8.87 13.33 20.24
CA ILE A 220 9.39 12.45 19.20
C ILE A 220 10.72 11.90 19.70
N GLY A 221 10.77 10.58 19.89
CA GLY A 221 12.03 9.86 20.10
C GLY A 221 12.73 9.62 18.77
N VAL A 222 14.02 9.94 18.69
CA VAL A 222 14.86 9.62 17.52
C VAL A 222 15.92 8.62 17.99
N PHE A 223 16.01 7.48 17.31
CA PHE A 223 16.93 6.42 17.69
C PHE A 223 17.48 5.66 16.47
N ILE A 224 18.55 4.92 16.65
CA ILE A 224 19.21 4.16 15.59
C ILE A 224 18.99 2.67 15.85
N ARG A 225 18.66 1.94 14.80
CA ARG A 225 18.59 0.48 14.77
C ARG A 225 19.17 -0.01 13.44
N ASP A 226 20.09 -0.95 13.49
CA ASP A 226 20.72 -1.58 12.31
C ASP A 226 21.24 -0.55 11.29
N ASN A 227 21.93 0.49 11.77
CA ASN A 227 22.45 1.61 10.98
C ASN A 227 21.37 2.45 10.25
N ASN A 228 20.11 2.35 10.65
CA ASN A 228 19.04 3.17 10.13
C ASN A 228 18.48 4.10 11.22
N LEU A 229 18.07 5.29 10.82
CA LEU A 229 17.43 6.25 11.70
C LEU A 229 15.93 5.95 11.81
N PHE A 230 15.43 5.94 13.03
CA PHE A 230 14.00 5.76 13.33
C PHE A 230 13.49 6.93 14.15
N ILE A 231 12.23 7.24 13.98
CA ILE A 231 11.49 8.05 14.94
C ILE A 231 10.45 7.21 15.65
N GLU A 232 10.15 7.54 16.89
CA GLU A 232 9.03 7.02 17.64
C GLU A 232 8.03 8.13 17.92
N VAL A 233 6.80 7.96 17.43
CA VAL A 233 5.68 8.86 17.67
C VAL A 233 4.52 8.02 18.18
N MET A 234 3.94 8.36 19.33
CA MET A 234 2.81 7.64 19.95
C MET A 234 3.04 6.11 20.04
N SER A 235 4.27 5.70 20.40
CA SER A 235 4.69 4.29 20.51
C SER A 235 4.75 3.52 19.19
N GLN A 236 4.78 4.22 18.06
CA GLN A 236 5.04 3.63 16.75
C GLN A 236 6.42 4.05 16.25
N ALA A 237 7.25 3.07 15.92
CA ALA A 237 8.56 3.29 15.33
C ALA A 237 8.45 3.35 13.80
N VAL A 238 8.95 4.42 13.21
CA VAL A 238 8.98 4.64 11.76
C VAL A 238 10.43 4.78 11.31
N GLN A 239 10.85 3.94 10.37
CA GLN A 239 12.16 4.07 9.74
C GLN A 239 12.15 5.29 8.80
N LEU A 240 13.26 6.01 8.79
CA LEU A 240 13.48 7.14 7.92
C LEU A 240 14.57 6.82 6.89
N ASP A 241 14.33 7.21 5.65
CA ASP A 241 15.32 7.20 4.58
C ASP A 241 16.08 8.53 4.57
N ALA A 242 17.40 8.48 4.40
CA ALA A 242 18.20 9.68 4.22
C ALA A 242 17.94 10.27 2.82
N LEU A 243 17.56 11.54 2.77
CA LEU A 243 17.23 12.27 1.55
C LEU A 243 18.35 13.24 1.13
N ALA A 244 19.08 13.76 2.12
CA ALA A 244 20.27 14.62 1.97
C ALA A 244 20.98 14.65 3.34
N ASP A 245 22.09 15.40 3.43
CA ASP A 245 22.72 15.72 4.70
C ASP A 245 21.68 16.37 5.63
N ASP A 246 21.60 15.92 6.87
CA ASP A 246 20.64 16.37 7.90
C ASP A 246 19.16 16.27 7.52
N VAL A 247 18.80 15.67 6.37
CA VAL A 247 17.41 15.57 5.89
C VAL A 247 17.00 14.12 5.74
N PHE A 248 15.95 13.74 6.45
CA PHE A 248 15.39 12.39 6.44
C PHE A 248 13.89 12.43 6.17
N GLY A 249 13.35 11.31 5.73
CA GLY A 249 11.92 11.24 5.46
C GLY A 249 11.38 9.82 5.38
N SER A 250 10.07 9.75 5.36
CA SER A 250 9.34 8.53 5.03
C SER A 250 8.29 8.87 3.98
N GLU A 251 8.48 8.36 2.77
CA GLU A 251 7.53 8.57 1.68
C GLU A 251 6.15 8.03 2.07
N ALA A 252 6.11 6.84 2.67
CA ALA A 252 4.88 6.21 3.15
C ALA A 252 4.10 7.08 4.13
N MET A 253 4.79 7.80 5.00
CA MET A 253 4.16 8.68 5.99
C MET A 253 3.96 10.12 5.49
N GLY A 254 4.48 10.48 4.31
CA GLY A 254 4.53 11.87 3.84
C GLY A 254 5.30 12.78 4.80
N LEU A 255 6.33 12.23 5.43
CA LEU A 255 7.09 12.85 6.48
C LEU A 255 8.44 13.31 5.96
N LYS A 256 8.83 14.52 6.35
CA LYS A 256 10.18 15.06 6.17
C LYS A 256 10.66 15.64 7.48
N ILE A 257 11.89 15.31 7.85
CA ILE A 257 12.59 15.80 9.02
C ILE A 257 13.89 16.44 8.58
N THR A 258 14.18 17.61 9.13
CA THR A 258 15.46 18.31 8.94
C THR A 258 16.07 18.57 10.32
N PHE A 259 17.27 18.04 10.54
CA PHE A 259 18.02 18.27 11.77
C PHE A 259 18.92 19.49 11.66
N ASP A 260 19.06 20.20 12.76
CA ASP A 260 20.01 21.28 12.95
C ASP A 260 20.78 20.95 14.24
N THR A 261 21.88 20.24 14.05
CA THR A 261 22.69 19.71 15.17
C THR A 261 23.41 20.81 15.93
N GLU A 262 23.75 21.91 15.28
CA GLU A 262 24.41 23.06 15.92
C GLU A 262 23.49 23.73 16.95
N ASN A 263 22.21 23.84 16.64
CA ASN A 263 21.22 24.46 17.50
C ASN A 263 20.43 23.43 18.35
N GLY A 264 20.66 22.14 18.14
CA GLY A 264 19.94 21.05 18.80
C GLY A 264 18.45 21.07 18.49
N THR A 265 18.08 21.36 17.24
CA THR A 265 16.67 21.43 16.82
C THR A 265 16.38 20.48 15.67
N MET A 266 15.09 20.14 15.53
CA MET A 266 14.56 19.30 14.48
C MET A 266 13.28 19.95 13.93
N GLU A 267 13.21 20.13 12.62
CA GLU A 267 11.99 20.53 11.93
C GLU A 267 11.24 19.29 11.47
N PHE A 268 10.01 19.12 11.96
CA PHE A 268 9.11 18.01 11.61
C PHE A 268 8.02 18.52 10.68
N LYS A 269 7.96 18.01 9.47
CA LYS A 269 6.96 18.37 8.45
C LYS A 269 6.17 17.15 8.00
N GLN A 270 4.82 17.23 8.14
CA GLN A 270 3.90 16.20 7.65
C GLN A 270 2.61 16.86 7.17
N GLY A 271 2.32 16.75 5.87
CA GLY A 271 1.17 17.43 5.28
C GLY A 271 1.20 18.95 5.54
N PRO A 272 0.12 19.51 6.13
CA PRO A 272 0.06 20.94 6.48
C PRO A 272 0.83 21.29 7.75
N TYR A 273 1.28 20.29 8.52
CA TYR A 273 1.96 20.51 9.78
C TYR A 273 3.45 20.73 9.54
N ASN A 274 3.97 21.82 10.12
CA ASN A 274 5.39 22.13 10.17
C ASN A 274 5.72 22.63 11.58
N ILE A 275 6.48 21.83 12.32
CA ILE A 275 6.73 22.07 13.76
C ILE A 275 8.24 22.02 13.99
N LYS A 276 8.77 23.05 14.64
CA LYS A 276 10.16 23.06 15.10
C LYS A 276 10.21 22.53 16.55
N LEU A 277 10.98 21.48 16.76
CA LEU A 277 11.18 20.80 18.03
C LEU A 277 12.60 21.02 18.51
N LYS A 278 12.82 21.04 19.82
CA LYS A 278 14.13 21.18 20.44
C LYS A 278 14.49 19.88 21.16
N ARG A 279 15.76 19.52 21.09
CA ARG A 279 16.31 18.36 21.81
C ARG A 279 16.22 18.60 23.30
N GLU A 280 15.68 17.64 24.05
CA GLU A 280 15.53 17.67 25.52
C GLU A 280 16.82 17.26 26.24
#